data_5f8f7f19c4e1307a7c4138201fa4ea45
#
_entry.id   5f8f7f19c4e1307a7c4138201fa4ea45
#
_cell.length_a   1.000
_cell.length_b   1.000
_cell.length_c   1.000
_cell.angle_alpha   90.00
_cell.angle_beta   90.00
_cell.angle_gamma   90.00
#
_symmetry.space_group_name_H-M   'P 1'
#
loop_
_entity.id
_entity.type
_entity.pdbx_description
1 polymer ?
#
loop_
_entity_poly.entity_id
_entity_poly.type
_entity_poly.pdbx_seq_one_letter_code
_entity_poly.pdbx_strand_id
1 'polypeptide(L)'
;MDKTLGTAEMKIPFQVDRNMKASLPEQVADGFRKAIMTGRYAPGDTLPSRSEIAKALGVSVRVSREAMSLLATDSMVRPRRGVGCVVLRRSETLWKGRVVFVQRMECEGAYSTAVMLGEARRRLTAAGYLCTFVTLDRPSRRRVHDTTPLADALRQPADFVFAAYPTCRIARFLESTSTPFAIYSASLASPHVIRAGKSSAFADFVAHCRAAGVRRVLFAGYAACSRTADVLRHAGFEVEDLSLPPNNDAGFLEAIERRSMGIFLDRFSHERPLPDILYLADDYVARGALTALLARGVRVPEDLRVVAFANKGFSPVFPVSLTRIENDPFATGQFIANWIASRLEGTTPPEPTSAARYIAADSFPPC
;
A
#
# COMPACT_ATOMS: atom_id res chain seq x y z
N MET A 1 16.14 20.02 52.82
CA MET A 1 16.96 20.49 51.69
C MET A 1 16.16 20.36 50.41
N ASP A 2 15.59 21.46 50.05
CA ASP A 2 14.68 21.68 48.95
C ASP A 2 15.45 21.58 47.61
N LYS A 3 15.03 20.72 46.72
CA LYS A 3 15.45 20.74 45.31
C LYS A 3 14.24 20.99 44.42
N THR A 4 13.77 22.21 44.44
CA THR A 4 13.00 22.81 43.36
C THR A 4 13.92 22.97 42.15
N LEU A 5 13.96 21.96 41.29
CA LEU A 5 14.52 22.05 39.93
C LEU A 5 13.51 22.83 39.09
N GLY A 6 13.91 24.05 38.72
CA GLY A 6 13.14 24.95 37.90
C GLY A 6 12.70 24.32 36.60
N THR A 7 11.40 24.36 36.34
CA THR A 7 10.81 24.16 35.04
C THR A 7 11.30 25.28 34.11
N ALA A 8 12.40 25.05 33.41
CA ALA A 8 12.72 25.84 32.23
C ALA A 8 11.54 25.66 31.26
N GLU A 9 10.90 26.75 30.89
CA GLU A 9 9.85 26.82 29.88
C GLU A 9 10.42 26.21 28.59
N MET A 10 10.12 24.90 28.36
CA MET A 10 10.60 24.23 27.18
C MET A 10 9.79 24.75 25.99
N LYS A 11 10.30 25.80 25.36
CA LYS A 11 9.74 26.37 24.13
C LYS A 11 9.74 25.29 23.05
N ILE A 12 8.59 25.07 22.41
CA ILE A 12 8.47 24.18 21.24
C ILE A 12 9.40 24.78 20.16
N PRO A 13 10.37 24.01 19.65
CA PRO A 13 11.47 24.55 18.83
C PRO A 13 11.13 24.67 17.33
N PHE A 14 9.84 24.64 16.96
CA PHE A 14 9.39 24.71 15.57
C PHE A 14 8.05 25.45 15.48
N GLN A 15 7.67 25.80 14.27
CA GLN A 15 6.36 26.37 13.93
C GLN A 15 5.70 25.56 12.84
N VAL A 16 4.40 25.73 12.64
CA VAL A 16 3.62 25.13 11.58
C VAL A 16 3.26 26.18 10.52
N ASP A 17 3.26 25.75 9.26
CA ASP A 17 2.87 26.59 8.13
C ASP A 17 1.53 26.10 7.57
N ARG A 18 0.50 26.93 7.64
CA ARG A 18 -0.86 26.61 7.15
C ARG A 18 -0.94 26.54 5.62
N ASN A 19 0.06 27.06 4.91
CA ASN A 19 0.13 27.03 3.45
C ASN A 19 0.86 25.80 2.92
N MET A 20 1.46 24.98 3.80
CA MET A 20 2.06 23.71 3.39
C MET A 20 0.99 22.68 3.05
N LYS A 21 1.29 21.81 2.06
CA LYS A 21 0.40 20.70 1.66
C LYS A 21 0.25 19.62 2.75
N ALA A 22 1.24 19.46 3.64
CA ALA A 22 1.17 18.54 4.76
C ALA A 22 0.11 19.00 5.76
N SER A 23 -0.69 18.09 6.27
CA SER A 23 -1.71 18.41 7.28
C SER A 23 -1.08 18.94 8.57
N LEU A 24 -1.80 19.78 9.30
CA LEU A 24 -1.29 20.32 10.57
C LEU A 24 -0.88 19.24 11.58
N PRO A 25 -1.60 18.12 11.75
CA PRO A 25 -1.15 17.02 12.61
C PRO A 25 0.20 16.44 12.17
N GLU A 26 0.41 16.23 10.86
CA GLU A 26 1.68 15.72 10.33
C GLU A 26 2.84 16.70 10.58
N GLN A 27 2.65 18.00 10.33
CA GLN A 27 3.66 19.03 10.59
C GLN A 27 4.05 19.08 12.07
N VAL A 28 3.07 19.00 12.97
CA VAL A 28 3.33 18.98 14.43
C VAL A 28 4.08 17.71 14.82
N ALA A 29 3.69 16.55 14.28
CA ALA A 29 4.40 15.29 14.53
C ALA A 29 5.84 15.34 14.00
N ASP A 30 6.06 15.86 12.80
CA ASP A 30 7.39 15.98 12.19
C ASP A 30 8.30 16.94 12.99
N GLY A 31 7.74 18.06 13.47
CA GLY A 31 8.46 18.97 14.33
C GLY A 31 8.96 18.32 15.61
N PHE A 32 8.11 17.53 16.28
CA PHE A 32 8.52 16.76 17.46
C PHE A 32 9.47 15.63 17.12
N ARG A 33 9.28 14.90 16.00
CA ARG A 33 10.25 13.90 15.54
C ARG A 33 11.65 14.50 15.43
N LYS A 34 11.76 15.63 14.73
CA LYS A 34 13.03 16.35 14.58
C LYS A 34 13.61 16.78 15.91
N ALA A 35 12.79 17.31 16.82
CA ALA A 35 13.24 17.75 18.13
C ALA A 35 13.73 16.58 19.02
N ILE A 36 13.07 15.44 18.97
CA ILE A 36 13.51 14.20 19.65
C ILE A 36 14.80 13.66 19.01
N MET A 37 14.85 13.61 17.67
CA MET A 37 16.03 13.11 16.95
C MET A 37 17.27 13.97 17.15
N THR A 38 17.11 15.28 17.31
CA THR A 38 18.20 16.22 17.57
C THR A 38 18.56 16.34 19.05
N GLY A 39 17.94 15.52 19.92
CA GLY A 39 18.24 15.48 21.35
C GLY A 39 17.66 16.65 22.17
N ARG A 40 16.80 17.47 21.58
CA ARG A 40 16.09 18.52 22.32
C ARG A 40 15.09 17.99 23.33
N TYR A 41 14.56 16.80 23.08
CA TYR A 41 13.82 16.00 24.03
C TYR A 41 14.54 14.66 24.16
N ALA A 42 15.09 14.43 25.33
CA ALA A 42 15.80 13.18 25.64
C ALA A 42 14.82 12.03 25.96
N PRO A 43 15.26 10.79 25.82
CA PRO A 43 14.48 9.65 26.29
C PRO A 43 14.14 9.81 27.78
N GLY A 44 12.85 9.63 28.11
CA GLY A 44 12.32 9.85 29.45
C GLY A 44 11.72 11.22 29.69
N ASP A 45 12.00 12.20 28.83
CA ASP A 45 11.37 13.52 28.92
C ASP A 45 9.87 13.44 28.63
N THR A 46 9.12 14.34 29.23
CA THR A 46 7.69 14.50 28.94
C THR A 46 7.52 15.64 27.93
N LEU A 47 6.86 15.36 26.81
CA LEU A 47 6.48 16.38 25.85
C LEU A 47 5.45 17.33 26.46
N PRO A 48 5.38 18.60 25.99
CA PRO A 48 4.34 19.54 26.42
C PRO A 48 2.95 18.92 26.27
N SER A 49 2.04 19.32 27.13
CA SER A 49 0.65 18.87 27.08
C SER A 49 -0.04 19.27 25.76
N ARG A 50 -1.08 18.56 25.38
CA ARG A 50 -1.85 18.86 24.17
C ARG A 50 -2.36 20.31 24.13
N SER A 51 -2.72 20.86 25.29
CA SER A 51 -3.18 22.24 25.44
C SER A 51 -2.01 23.25 25.25
N GLU A 52 -0.84 22.95 25.79
CA GLU A 52 0.36 23.78 25.61
C GLU A 52 0.82 23.75 24.14
N ILE A 53 0.83 22.58 23.51
CA ILE A 53 1.14 22.44 22.08
C ILE A 53 0.15 23.26 21.23
N ALA A 54 -1.14 23.12 21.51
CA ALA A 54 -2.18 23.83 20.79
C ALA A 54 -2.01 25.35 20.90
N LYS A 55 -1.75 25.86 22.13
CA LYS A 55 -1.52 27.27 22.41
C LYS A 55 -0.25 27.79 21.73
N ALA A 56 0.87 27.06 21.85
CA ALA A 56 2.17 27.51 21.35
C ALA A 56 2.25 27.53 19.81
N LEU A 57 1.57 26.58 19.13
CA LEU A 57 1.57 26.47 17.67
C LEU A 57 0.34 27.10 17.00
N GLY A 58 -0.60 27.65 17.76
CA GLY A 58 -1.82 28.25 17.23
C GLY A 58 -2.73 27.23 16.52
N VAL A 59 -2.73 25.96 16.97
CA VAL A 59 -3.55 24.87 16.40
C VAL A 59 -4.63 24.43 17.38
N SER A 60 -5.57 23.61 16.93
CA SER A 60 -6.59 23.05 17.84
C SER A 60 -6.00 21.91 18.70
N VAL A 61 -6.61 21.67 19.87
CA VAL A 61 -6.26 20.52 20.74
C VAL A 61 -6.48 19.18 20.01
N ARG A 62 -7.41 19.13 19.06
CA ARG A 62 -7.63 17.98 18.20
C ARG A 62 -6.38 17.68 17.33
N VAL A 63 -5.83 18.70 16.67
CA VAL A 63 -4.58 18.59 15.89
C VAL A 63 -3.43 18.08 16.74
N SER A 64 -3.25 18.64 17.95
CA SER A 64 -2.22 18.18 18.89
C SER A 64 -2.42 16.72 19.30
N ARG A 65 -3.67 16.30 19.52
CA ARG A 65 -3.99 14.89 19.85
C ARG A 65 -3.65 13.95 18.70
N GLU A 66 -4.01 14.31 17.49
CA GLU A 66 -3.71 13.51 16.28
C GLU A 66 -2.20 13.41 16.07
N ALA A 67 -1.47 14.51 16.22
CA ALA A 67 0.00 14.52 16.14
C ALA A 67 0.64 13.58 17.19
N MET A 68 0.16 13.63 18.45
CA MET A 68 0.67 12.72 19.49
C MET A 68 0.33 11.26 19.20
N SER A 69 -0.80 10.98 18.56
CA SER A 69 -1.16 9.63 18.10
C SER A 69 -0.20 9.15 17.01
N LEU A 70 0.18 10.00 16.05
CA LEU A 70 1.18 9.68 15.02
C LEU A 70 2.52 9.34 15.67
N LEU A 71 3.00 10.15 16.61
CA LEU A 71 4.25 9.88 17.34
C LEU A 71 4.20 8.59 18.17
N ALA A 72 3.04 8.27 18.77
CA ALA A 72 2.85 7.02 19.50
C ALA A 72 2.82 5.81 18.56
N THR A 73 2.20 5.94 17.40
CA THR A 73 2.23 4.92 16.33
C THR A 73 3.64 4.68 15.83
N ASP A 74 4.47 5.73 15.76
CA ASP A 74 5.89 5.64 15.40
C ASP A 74 6.77 5.14 16.56
N SER A 75 6.17 4.78 17.70
CA SER A 75 6.87 4.33 18.91
C SER A 75 7.90 5.32 19.45
N MET A 76 7.73 6.61 19.14
CA MET A 76 8.61 7.67 19.63
C MET A 76 8.20 8.16 21.02
N VAL A 77 6.92 8.06 21.34
CA VAL A 77 6.38 8.48 22.65
C VAL A 77 5.39 7.44 23.17
N ARG A 78 5.22 7.40 24.49
CA ARG A 78 4.19 6.59 25.15
C ARG A 78 3.25 7.51 25.94
N PRO A 79 1.93 7.48 25.66
CA PRO A 79 0.97 8.16 26.52
C PRO A 79 1.00 7.56 27.94
N ARG A 80 1.12 8.41 28.97
CA ARG A 80 1.01 8.03 30.39
C ARG A 80 -0.12 8.83 31.02
N ARG A 81 -1.07 8.12 31.61
CA ARG A 81 -2.21 8.76 32.27
C ARG A 81 -1.72 9.68 33.40
N GLY A 82 -2.16 10.93 33.41
CA GLY A 82 -1.80 11.95 34.41
C GLY A 82 -0.40 12.59 34.19
N VAL A 83 0.41 12.07 33.28
CA VAL A 83 1.79 12.58 33.03
C VAL A 83 1.91 13.25 31.65
N GLY A 84 1.21 12.74 30.63
CA GLY A 84 1.33 13.21 29.25
C GLY A 84 1.98 12.19 28.32
N CYS A 85 2.65 12.66 27.28
CA CYS A 85 3.40 11.80 26.36
C CYS A 85 4.89 11.80 26.75
N VAL A 86 5.40 10.65 27.17
CA VAL A 86 6.80 10.48 27.54
C VAL A 86 7.59 9.97 26.35
N VAL A 87 8.73 10.60 26.07
CA VAL A 87 9.67 10.18 25.02
C VAL A 87 10.23 8.81 25.42
N LEU A 88 10.11 7.84 24.53
CA LEU A 88 10.55 6.50 24.82
C LEU A 88 12.07 6.41 24.87
N ARG A 89 12.59 5.75 25.93
CA ARG A 89 13.98 5.31 25.94
C ARG A 89 14.13 4.27 24.83
N ARG A 90 14.71 4.67 23.72
CA ARG A 90 15.36 3.71 22.86
C ARG A 90 16.68 3.34 23.53
N SER A 91 16.96 2.06 23.65
CA SER A 91 18.31 1.61 23.92
C SER A 91 19.23 2.43 23.00
N GLU A 92 20.28 2.99 23.49
CA GLU A 92 21.26 3.97 22.99
C GLU A 92 21.57 4.03 21.48
N THR A 93 20.78 3.41 20.66
CA THR A 93 20.89 3.43 19.20
C THR A 93 20.09 4.60 18.65
N LEU A 94 20.76 5.68 18.31
CA LEU A 94 20.40 6.56 17.22
C LEU A 94 19.77 5.73 16.10
N TRP A 95 18.74 6.24 15.41
CA TRP A 95 18.20 5.55 14.25
C TRP A 95 19.35 5.02 13.37
N LYS A 96 19.33 3.74 13.04
CA LYS A 96 20.35 3.12 12.17
C LYS A 96 20.38 3.76 10.79
N GLY A 97 19.24 4.33 10.39
CA GLY A 97 19.06 4.98 9.10
C GLY A 97 17.62 5.40 8.89
N ARG A 98 17.38 6.12 7.79
CA ARG A 98 16.06 6.61 7.37
C ARG A 98 15.61 5.93 6.08
N VAL A 99 14.41 5.35 6.11
CA VAL A 99 13.74 4.76 4.95
C VAL A 99 12.54 5.62 4.55
N VAL A 100 12.49 6.03 3.29
CA VAL A 100 11.38 6.80 2.73
C VAL A 100 10.49 5.87 1.92
N PHE A 101 9.24 5.71 2.34
CA PHE A 101 8.22 5.01 1.58
C PHE A 101 7.49 5.97 0.65
N VAL A 102 7.39 5.61 -0.61
CA VAL A 102 6.69 6.40 -1.63
C VAL A 102 5.47 5.64 -2.11
N GLN A 103 4.33 6.27 -2.06
CA GLN A 103 3.07 5.75 -2.62
C GLN A 103 2.36 6.80 -3.46
N ARG A 104 1.44 6.37 -4.30
CA ARG A 104 0.57 7.26 -5.05
C ARG A 104 -0.73 7.50 -4.30
N MET A 105 -1.29 8.69 -4.41
CA MET A 105 -2.57 9.05 -3.81
C MET A 105 -3.68 8.06 -4.20
N GLU A 106 -3.69 7.59 -5.44
CA GLU A 106 -4.67 6.63 -5.93
C GLU A 106 -4.54 5.24 -5.30
N CYS A 107 -3.38 4.92 -4.74
CA CYS A 107 -3.15 3.66 -4.02
C CYS A 107 -3.30 3.82 -2.51
N GLU A 108 -3.47 5.04 -2.02
CA GLU A 108 -3.74 5.33 -0.61
C GLU A 108 -5.12 4.77 -0.23
N GLY A 109 -5.16 4.02 0.86
CA GLY A 109 -6.39 3.33 1.27
C GLY A 109 -6.67 2.01 0.55
N ALA A 110 -5.94 1.65 -0.51
CA ALA A 110 -6.04 0.31 -1.08
C ALA A 110 -5.55 -0.71 -0.04
N TYR A 111 -6.40 -1.70 0.26
CA TYR A 111 -6.16 -2.68 1.33
C TYR A 111 -4.76 -3.30 1.26
N SER A 112 -4.39 -3.81 0.09
CA SER A 112 -3.08 -4.48 -0.07
C SER A 112 -1.90 -3.56 0.17
N THR A 113 -1.98 -2.30 -0.29
CA THR A 113 -0.92 -1.30 -0.10
C THR A 113 -0.81 -0.91 1.37
N ALA A 114 -1.93 -0.65 2.03
CA ALA A 114 -1.97 -0.25 3.43
C ALA A 114 -1.41 -1.34 4.35
N VAL A 115 -1.80 -2.61 4.15
CA VAL A 115 -1.30 -3.75 4.93
C VAL A 115 0.18 -4.00 4.67
N MET A 116 0.59 -4.03 3.40
CA MET A 116 1.97 -4.28 3.00
C MET A 116 2.94 -3.22 3.55
N LEU A 117 2.64 -1.94 3.33
CA LEU A 117 3.50 -0.85 3.79
C LEU A 117 3.44 -0.67 5.30
N GLY A 118 2.26 -0.89 5.91
CA GLY A 118 2.10 -0.87 7.37
C GLY A 118 2.97 -1.92 8.06
N GLU A 119 2.99 -3.16 7.58
CA GLU A 119 3.82 -4.22 8.14
C GLU A 119 5.32 -3.98 7.88
N ALA A 120 5.68 -3.53 6.67
CA ALA A 120 7.06 -3.18 6.35
C ALA A 120 7.59 -2.08 7.28
N ARG A 121 6.81 -1.02 7.49
CA ARG A 121 7.12 0.05 8.44
C ARG A 121 7.30 -0.50 9.86
N ARG A 122 6.32 -1.27 10.34
CA ARG A 122 6.34 -1.82 11.70
C ARG A 122 7.64 -2.59 11.98
N ARG A 123 8.06 -3.46 11.05
CA ARG A 123 9.29 -4.25 11.17
C ARG A 123 10.55 -3.41 11.11
N LEU A 124 10.66 -2.52 10.13
CA LEU A 124 11.83 -1.64 10.00
C LEU A 124 11.97 -0.70 11.20
N THR A 125 10.84 -0.17 11.71
CA THR A 125 10.86 0.65 12.93
C THR A 125 11.32 -0.17 14.13
N ALA A 126 10.88 -1.41 14.28
CA ALA A 126 11.34 -2.33 15.34
C ALA A 126 12.84 -2.68 15.19
N ALA A 127 13.35 -2.74 13.95
CA ALA A 127 14.77 -2.94 13.66
C ALA A 127 15.65 -1.68 13.85
N GLY A 128 15.04 -0.54 14.19
CA GLY A 128 15.75 0.71 14.48
C GLY A 128 15.84 1.70 13.30
N TYR A 129 15.05 1.54 12.23
CA TYR A 129 15.00 2.47 11.11
C TYR A 129 13.86 3.48 11.25
N LEU A 130 14.16 4.76 10.95
CA LEU A 130 13.14 5.79 10.82
C LEU A 130 12.40 5.63 9.50
N CYS A 131 11.11 5.37 9.54
CA CYS A 131 10.28 5.26 8.33
C CYS A 131 9.44 6.51 8.14
N THR A 132 9.54 7.15 6.98
CA THR A 132 8.73 8.30 6.57
C THR A 132 7.96 7.98 5.31
N PHE A 133 6.75 8.54 5.15
CA PHE A 133 5.89 8.33 3.98
C PHE A 133 5.80 9.59 3.13
N VAL A 134 5.80 9.40 1.83
CA VAL A 134 5.56 10.44 0.83
C VAL A 134 4.46 9.95 -0.09
N THR A 135 3.31 10.60 -0.03
CA THR A 135 2.21 10.34 -0.96
C THR A 135 2.29 11.33 -2.12
N LEU A 136 2.35 10.81 -3.34
CA LEU A 136 2.45 11.61 -4.55
C LEU A 136 1.10 11.75 -5.21
N ASP A 137 0.66 13.00 -5.35
CA ASP A 137 -0.59 13.37 -6.00
C ASP A 137 -0.40 13.59 -7.50
N ARG A 138 -1.52 13.50 -8.23
CA ARG A 138 -1.64 13.88 -9.62
C ARG A 138 -2.50 15.14 -9.71
N PRO A 139 -1.92 16.32 -9.92
CA PRO A 139 -2.71 17.53 -10.09
C PRO A 139 -3.75 17.37 -11.19
N SER A 140 -4.97 17.76 -10.93
CA SER A 140 -6.15 17.55 -11.82
C SER A 140 -5.99 18.02 -13.27
N ARG A 141 -5.06 18.94 -13.51
CA ARG A 141 -4.72 19.46 -14.84
C ARG A 141 -3.54 18.76 -15.53
N ARG A 142 -2.83 17.88 -14.82
CA ARG A 142 -1.67 17.15 -15.35
C ARG A 142 -1.89 15.64 -15.24
N ARG A 143 -1.67 14.91 -16.33
CA ARG A 143 -1.76 13.44 -16.35
C ARG A 143 -0.55 12.74 -15.71
N VAL A 144 0.27 13.46 -14.95
CA VAL A 144 1.54 12.96 -14.39
C VAL A 144 1.67 13.35 -12.92
N HIS A 145 2.20 12.44 -12.11
CA HIS A 145 2.43 12.68 -10.69
C HIS A 145 3.46 13.79 -10.47
N ASP A 146 3.18 14.62 -9.48
CA ASP A 146 4.12 15.63 -8.99
C ASP A 146 5.18 14.93 -8.10
N THR A 147 6.44 15.01 -8.51
CA THR A 147 7.56 14.45 -7.74
C THR A 147 8.19 15.46 -6.77
N THR A 148 7.70 16.70 -6.72
CA THR A 148 8.21 17.74 -5.83
C THR A 148 8.17 17.33 -4.35
N PRO A 149 7.09 16.73 -3.82
CA PRO A 149 7.08 16.28 -2.42
C PRO A 149 8.17 15.23 -2.12
N LEU A 150 8.49 14.37 -3.08
CA LEU A 150 9.57 13.41 -2.93
C LEU A 150 10.95 14.09 -2.99
N ALA A 151 11.15 15.04 -3.91
CA ALA A 151 12.37 15.82 -3.97
C ALA A 151 12.60 16.58 -2.64
N ASP A 152 11.57 17.19 -2.08
CA ASP A 152 11.63 17.89 -0.79
C ASP A 152 11.95 16.95 0.37
N ALA A 153 11.32 15.77 0.38
CA ALA A 153 11.62 14.75 1.40
C ALA A 153 13.07 14.25 1.33
N LEU A 154 13.66 14.20 0.13
CA LEU A 154 15.04 13.75 -0.08
C LEU A 154 16.10 14.86 0.12
N ARG A 155 15.70 16.10 0.40
CA ARG A 155 16.64 17.14 0.91
C ARG A 155 17.24 16.78 2.28
N GLN A 156 16.53 15.97 3.05
CA GLN A 156 17.10 15.34 4.24
C GLN A 156 17.71 13.99 3.84
N PRO A 157 18.89 13.62 4.37
CA PRO A 157 19.51 12.34 4.06
C PRO A 157 18.55 11.18 4.28
N ALA A 158 18.42 10.32 3.28
CA ALA A 158 17.71 9.06 3.34
C ALA A 158 18.65 7.94 2.92
N ASP A 159 18.67 6.85 3.68
CA ASP A 159 19.54 5.71 3.41
C ASP A 159 18.90 4.77 2.39
N PHE A 160 17.59 4.81 2.27
CA PHE A 160 16.84 4.01 1.30
C PHE A 160 15.49 4.62 0.94
N VAL A 161 15.07 4.42 -0.33
CA VAL A 161 13.72 4.75 -0.80
C VAL A 161 13.02 3.50 -1.29
N PHE A 162 11.82 3.26 -0.83
CA PHE A 162 10.97 2.18 -1.32
C PHE A 162 9.70 2.74 -1.96
N ALA A 163 9.47 2.44 -3.25
CA ALA A 163 8.29 2.92 -3.97
C ALA A 163 7.32 1.79 -4.29
N ALA A 164 6.10 1.90 -3.75
CA ALA A 164 5.02 0.96 -4.02
C ALA A 164 4.22 1.39 -5.26
N TYR A 165 4.17 0.53 -6.26
CA TYR A 165 3.43 0.72 -7.52
C TYR A 165 3.68 2.08 -8.21
N PRO A 166 4.93 2.54 -8.34
CA PRO A 166 5.22 3.83 -8.96
C PRO A 166 4.90 3.82 -10.47
N THR A 167 4.67 5.01 -11.02
CA THR A 167 4.66 5.20 -12.48
C THR A 167 6.09 5.24 -13.04
N CYS A 168 6.22 5.12 -14.37
CA CYS A 168 7.52 5.27 -15.05
C CYS A 168 8.20 6.62 -14.74
N ARG A 169 7.40 7.69 -14.50
CA ARG A 169 7.95 9.00 -14.13
C ARG A 169 8.58 8.98 -12.73
N ILE A 170 7.87 8.39 -11.76
CA ILE A 170 8.39 8.25 -10.39
C ILE A 170 9.65 7.38 -10.40
N ALA A 171 9.64 6.27 -11.16
CA ALA A 171 10.79 5.40 -11.30
C ALA A 171 12.01 6.15 -11.88
N ARG A 172 11.84 6.88 -12.99
CA ARG A 172 12.91 7.71 -13.57
C ARG A 172 13.41 8.81 -12.64
N PHE A 173 12.53 9.40 -11.85
CA PHE A 173 12.96 10.35 -10.83
C PHE A 173 13.86 9.68 -9.80
N LEU A 174 13.50 8.49 -9.30
CA LEU A 174 14.34 7.74 -8.36
C LEU A 174 15.68 7.35 -8.98
N GLU A 175 15.71 6.92 -10.25
CA GLU A 175 16.93 6.62 -11.01
C GLU A 175 17.87 7.84 -11.15
N SER A 176 17.32 9.07 -11.10
CA SER A 176 18.12 10.30 -11.14
C SER A 176 18.67 10.72 -9.77
N THR A 177 18.30 10.03 -8.69
CA THR A 177 18.81 10.31 -7.34
C THR A 177 20.02 9.46 -7.02
N SER A 178 20.86 9.91 -6.07
CA SER A 178 21.98 9.11 -5.54
C SER A 178 21.54 8.17 -4.40
N THR A 179 20.30 8.26 -3.93
CA THR A 179 19.81 7.44 -2.82
C THR A 179 19.47 6.03 -3.30
N PRO A 180 19.95 4.98 -2.66
CA PRO A 180 19.57 3.61 -2.98
C PRO A 180 18.06 3.43 -2.90
N PHE A 181 17.48 2.72 -3.87
CA PHE A 181 16.03 2.52 -3.90
C PHE A 181 15.63 1.14 -4.41
N ALA A 182 14.40 0.76 -4.12
CA ALA A 182 13.71 -0.37 -4.73
C ALA A 182 12.26 -0.01 -5.07
N ILE A 183 11.73 -0.74 -6.04
CA ILE A 183 10.37 -0.56 -6.57
C ILE A 183 9.60 -1.86 -6.41
N TYR A 184 8.40 -1.81 -5.88
CA TYR A 184 7.46 -2.92 -5.93
C TYR A 184 6.45 -2.69 -7.06
N SER A 185 6.54 -3.50 -8.12
CA SER A 185 5.68 -3.36 -9.29
C SER A 185 5.57 -4.67 -10.07
N ALA A 186 4.37 -4.97 -10.58
CA ALA A 186 4.14 -6.07 -11.51
C ALA A 186 4.46 -5.71 -12.97
N SER A 187 4.39 -4.41 -13.33
CA SER A 187 4.40 -3.93 -14.72
C SER A 187 5.70 -3.25 -15.16
N LEU A 188 6.45 -2.65 -14.24
CA LEU A 188 7.67 -1.94 -14.57
C LEU A 188 8.83 -2.89 -14.86
N ALA A 189 9.62 -2.57 -15.88
CA ALA A 189 10.89 -3.22 -16.18
C ALA A 189 12.02 -2.32 -15.64
N SER A 190 12.65 -2.73 -14.54
CA SER A 190 13.81 -2.04 -13.94
C SER A 190 14.62 -3.06 -13.13
N PRO A 191 15.95 -2.94 -13.05
CA PRO A 191 16.77 -3.78 -12.18
C PRO A 191 16.48 -3.59 -10.69
N HIS A 192 15.82 -2.49 -10.33
CA HIS A 192 15.44 -2.16 -8.95
C HIS A 192 14.06 -2.69 -8.55
N VAL A 193 13.39 -3.48 -9.43
CA VAL A 193 12.05 -4.01 -9.14
C VAL A 193 12.14 -5.28 -8.30
N ILE A 194 11.54 -5.21 -7.12
CA ILE A 194 11.19 -6.38 -6.32
C ILE A 194 9.85 -6.93 -6.85
N ARG A 195 9.82 -8.19 -7.22
CA ARG A 195 8.61 -8.86 -7.71
C ARG A 195 8.18 -9.93 -6.72
N ALA A 196 6.95 -9.87 -6.27
CA ALA A 196 6.34 -11.05 -5.69
C ALA A 196 6.08 -12.06 -6.83
N GLY A 197 6.71 -13.23 -6.75
CA GLY A 197 6.48 -14.28 -7.74
C GLY A 197 5.02 -14.74 -7.67
N LYS A 198 4.30 -14.64 -8.80
CA LYS A 198 2.95 -15.20 -8.95
C LYS A 198 2.97 -16.46 -9.81
N SER A 199 4.13 -16.87 -10.30
CA SER A 199 4.27 -17.85 -11.38
C SER A 199 3.72 -19.23 -11.03
N SER A 200 3.94 -19.74 -9.83
CA SER A 200 3.44 -21.06 -9.42
C SER A 200 1.91 -21.09 -9.30
N ALA A 201 1.33 -20.13 -8.56
CA ALA A 201 -0.12 -20.05 -8.37
C ALA A 201 -0.87 -19.86 -9.71
N PHE A 202 -0.26 -19.15 -10.65
CA PHE A 202 -0.84 -18.97 -11.98
C PHE A 202 -0.69 -20.23 -12.85
N ALA A 203 0.41 -20.97 -12.70
CA ALA A 203 0.59 -22.26 -13.37
C ALA A 203 -0.44 -23.30 -12.89
N ASP A 204 -0.73 -23.35 -11.58
CA ASP A 204 -1.75 -24.21 -11.00
C ASP A 204 -3.15 -23.85 -11.54
N PHE A 205 -3.45 -22.55 -11.65
CA PHE A 205 -4.70 -22.08 -12.28
C PHE A 205 -4.81 -22.53 -13.75
N VAL A 206 -3.75 -22.36 -14.55
CA VAL A 206 -3.72 -22.80 -15.96
C VAL A 206 -3.89 -24.30 -16.07
N ALA A 207 -3.24 -25.09 -15.21
CA ALA A 207 -3.37 -26.53 -15.17
C ALA A 207 -4.82 -26.95 -14.86
N HIS A 208 -5.45 -26.30 -13.89
CA HIS A 208 -6.86 -26.54 -13.56
C HIS A 208 -7.78 -26.20 -14.73
N CYS A 209 -7.60 -25.04 -15.39
CA CYS A 209 -8.38 -24.69 -16.59
C CYS A 209 -8.28 -25.76 -17.68
N ARG A 210 -7.08 -26.30 -17.94
CA ARG A 210 -6.87 -27.36 -18.93
C ARG A 210 -7.58 -28.66 -18.55
N ALA A 211 -7.47 -29.09 -17.29
CA ALA A 211 -8.15 -30.28 -16.78
C ALA A 211 -9.67 -30.16 -16.89
N ALA A 212 -10.22 -28.98 -16.67
CA ALA A 212 -11.66 -28.68 -16.76
C ALA A 212 -12.15 -28.40 -18.19
N GLY A 213 -11.31 -28.51 -19.21
CA GLY A 213 -11.68 -28.32 -20.62
C GLY A 213 -12.03 -26.86 -20.97
N VAL A 214 -11.55 -25.87 -20.21
CA VAL A 214 -11.75 -24.45 -20.49
C VAL A 214 -11.09 -24.09 -21.82
N ARG A 215 -11.78 -23.35 -22.67
CA ARG A 215 -11.28 -22.81 -23.95
C ARG A 215 -11.36 -21.29 -23.99
N ARG A 216 -12.49 -20.72 -23.58
CA ARG A 216 -12.78 -19.28 -23.66
C ARG A 216 -12.68 -18.64 -22.27
N VAL A 217 -11.77 -17.68 -22.14
CA VAL A 217 -11.55 -16.93 -20.92
C VAL A 217 -11.94 -15.47 -21.14
N LEU A 218 -12.85 -14.94 -20.33
CA LEU A 218 -13.03 -13.50 -20.21
C LEU A 218 -12.07 -13.00 -19.11
N PHE A 219 -11.07 -12.26 -19.54
CA PHE A 219 -10.13 -11.61 -18.63
C PHE A 219 -10.59 -10.19 -18.34
N ALA A 220 -10.66 -9.82 -17.06
CA ALA A 220 -11.00 -8.46 -16.65
C ALA A 220 -10.00 -7.92 -15.63
N GLY A 221 -9.44 -6.77 -15.94
CA GLY A 221 -8.45 -6.10 -15.09
C GLY A 221 -8.08 -4.74 -15.64
N TYR A 222 -7.11 -4.10 -15.00
CA TYR A 222 -6.53 -2.86 -15.53
C TYR A 222 -5.51 -3.16 -16.63
N ALA A 223 -5.22 -2.16 -17.46
CA ALA A 223 -4.19 -2.25 -18.49
C ALA A 223 -2.82 -2.72 -17.95
N ALA A 224 -2.50 -2.40 -16.69
CA ALA A 224 -1.31 -2.92 -16.00
C ALA A 224 -1.33 -4.45 -15.80
N CYS A 225 -2.48 -5.10 -15.91
CA CYS A 225 -2.65 -6.55 -15.79
C CYS A 225 -2.64 -7.26 -17.15
N SER A 226 -2.51 -6.57 -18.27
CA SER A 226 -2.56 -7.13 -19.64
C SER A 226 -1.59 -8.28 -19.88
N ARG A 227 -0.42 -8.27 -19.22
CA ARG A 227 0.53 -9.40 -19.27
C ARG A 227 -0.09 -10.72 -18.81
N THR A 228 -1.06 -10.70 -17.90
CA THR A 228 -1.77 -11.90 -17.47
C THR A 228 -2.65 -12.45 -18.59
N ALA A 229 -3.34 -11.58 -19.32
CA ALA A 229 -4.10 -11.97 -20.51
C ALA A 229 -3.19 -12.58 -21.59
N ASP A 230 -1.99 -12.00 -21.80
CA ASP A 230 -1.02 -12.55 -22.75
C ASP A 230 -0.50 -13.93 -22.33
N VAL A 231 -0.24 -14.14 -21.05
CA VAL A 231 0.14 -15.47 -20.53
C VAL A 231 -0.97 -16.49 -20.77
N LEU A 232 -2.23 -16.13 -20.61
CA LEU A 232 -3.37 -17.01 -20.93
C LEU A 232 -3.45 -17.33 -22.42
N ARG A 233 -3.25 -16.35 -23.30
CA ARG A 233 -3.18 -16.56 -24.75
C ARG A 233 -2.04 -17.52 -25.13
N HIS A 234 -0.85 -17.31 -24.56
CA HIS A 234 0.30 -18.20 -24.77
C HIS A 234 0.07 -19.62 -24.20
N ALA A 235 -0.78 -19.75 -23.19
CA ALA A 235 -1.18 -21.05 -22.66
C ALA A 235 -2.22 -21.77 -23.55
N GLY A 236 -2.69 -21.14 -24.63
CA GLY A 236 -3.58 -21.71 -25.65
C GLY A 236 -5.06 -21.41 -25.43
N PHE A 237 -5.42 -20.47 -24.56
CA PHE A 237 -6.81 -20.07 -24.38
C PHE A 237 -7.23 -18.96 -25.35
N GLU A 238 -8.50 -18.99 -25.75
CA GLU A 238 -9.16 -17.85 -26.41
C GLU A 238 -9.50 -16.80 -25.36
N VAL A 239 -8.82 -15.67 -25.39
CA VAL A 239 -8.97 -14.63 -24.35
C VAL A 239 -9.66 -13.39 -24.90
N GLU A 240 -10.88 -13.16 -24.41
CA GLU A 240 -11.55 -11.87 -24.50
C GLU A 240 -11.00 -10.97 -23.38
N ASP A 241 -10.39 -9.84 -23.75
CA ASP A 241 -9.77 -8.91 -22.79
C ASP A 241 -10.72 -7.72 -22.57
N LEU A 242 -11.29 -7.66 -21.37
CA LEU A 242 -12.10 -6.57 -20.90
C LEU A 242 -11.23 -5.65 -20.01
N SER A 243 -10.30 -4.94 -20.64
CA SER A 243 -9.45 -3.98 -19.94
C SER A 243 -10.24 -2.78 -19.45
N LEU A 244 -10.24 -2.59 -18.15
CA LEU A 244 -10.84 -1.43 -17.53
C LEU A 244 -9.93 -0.21 -17.71
N PRO A 245 -10.47 0.96 -18.13
CA PRO A 245 -9.67 2.16 -18.24
C PRO A 245 -9.14 2.58 -16.86
N PRO A 246 -7.93 3.18 -16.81
CA PRO A 246 -7.36 3.65 -15.57
C PRO A 246 -8.30 4.68 -14.95
N ASN A 247 -8.57 4.54 -13.66
CA ASN A 247 -9.36 5.52 -12.93
C ASN A 247 -8.47 6.70 -12.50
N ASN A 248 -9.00 7.91 -12.72
CA ASN A 248 -8.30 9.16 -12.44
C ASN A 248 -9.01 10.03 -11.39
N ASP A 249 -10.09 9.53 -10.80
CA ASP A 249 -10.97 10.32 -9.94
C ASP A 249 -10.67 10.16 -8.45
N ALA A 250 -10.96 11.18 -7.66
CA ALA A 250 -11.02 11.09 -6.20
C ALA A 250 -12.16 10.13 -5.80
N GLY A 251 -11.94 9.30 -4.76
CA GLY A 251 -12.87 8.21 -4.42
C GLY A 251 -12.63 6.93 -5.19
N PHE A 252 -11.40 6.68 -5.51
CA PHE A 252 -10.84 5.66 -6.38
C PHE A 252 -11.49 4.27 -6.26
N LEU A 253 -11.61 3.74 -5.05
CA LEU A 253 -12.00 2.33 -4.86
C LEU A 253 -13.48 2.08 -5.13
N GLU A 254 -14.37 2.92 -4.60
CA GLU A 254 -15.81 2.84 -4.85
C GLU A 254 -16.15 3.13 -6.33
N ALA A 255 -15.44 4.07 -6.94
CA ALA A 255 -15.62 4.39 -8.35
C ALA A 255 -15.21 3.21 -9.25
N ILE A 256 -14.19 2.41 -8.87
CA ILE A 256 -13.82 1.18 -9.56
C ILE A 256 -14.94 0.15 -9.48
N GLU A 257 -15.43 -0.16 -8.29
CA GLU A 257 -16.51 -1.14 -8.09
C GLU A 257 -17.74 -0.78 -8.92
N ARG A 258 -18.17 0.49 -8.84
CA ARG A 258 -19.35 1.01 -9.55
C ARG A 258 -19.19 0.97 -11.07
N ARG A 259 -18.02 1.36 -11.58
CA ARG A 259 -17.70 1.31 -13.02
C ARG A 259 -17.61 -0.12 -13.52
N SER A 260 -16.95 -1.00 -12.77
CA SER A 260 -16.86 -2.42 -13.07
C SER A 260 -18.24 -3.03 -13.15
N MET A 261 -19.11 -2.79 -12.17
CA MET A 261 -20.49 -3.26 -12.19
C MET A 261 -21.22 -2.82 -13.48
N GLY A 262 -21.13 -1.55 -13.87
CA GLY A 262 -21.78 -1.04 -15.10
C GLY A 262 -21.29 -1.76 -16.36
N ILE A 263 -19.96 -1.93 -16.52
CA ILE A 263 -19.36 -2.62 -17.67
C ILE A 263 -19.81 -4.09 -17.72
N PHE A 264 -19.89 -4.77 -16.57
CA PHE A 264 -20.29 -6.17 -16.52
C PHE A 264 -21.80 -6.37 -16.67
N LEU A 265 -22.63 -5.40 -16.24
CA LEU A 265 -24.05 -5.42 -16.55
C LEU A 265 -24.31 -5.37 -18.06
N ASP A 266 -23.53 -4.59 -18.80
CA ASP A 266 -23.60 -4.56 -20.25
C ASP A 266 -23.04 -5.84 -20.89
N ARG A 267 -21.87 -6.32 -20.42
CA ARG A 267 -21.24 -7.54 -20.95
C ARG A 267 -22.09 -8.80 -20.75
N PHE A 268 -22.79 -8.91 -19.65
CA PHE A 268 -23.68 -10.04 -19.32
C PHE A 268 -25.13 -9.80 -19.73
N SER A 269 -25.37 -8.96 -20.72
CA SER A 269 -26.68 -8.87 -21.37
C SER A 269 -27.02 -10.23 -22.05
N HIS A 270 -28.30 -10.56 -22.11
CA HIS A 270 -28.78 -11.85 -22.65
C HIS A 270 -28.40 -12.11 -24.12
N GLU A 271 -27.91 -11.10 -24.82
CA GLU A 271 -27.56 -11.18 -26.23
C GLU A 271 -26.15 -11.72 -26.50
N ARG A 272 -25.29 -11.82 -25.49
CA ARG A 272 -23.90 -12.24 -25.65
C ARG A 272 -23.65 -13.59 -24.99
N PRO A 273 -22.98 -14.54 -25.69
CA PRO A 273 -22.65 -15.82 -25.12
C PRO A 273 -21.68 -15.65 -23.94
N LEU A 274 -21.89 -16.45 -22.89
CA LEU A 274 -20.98 -16.52 -21.76
C LEU A 274 -19.66 -17.20 -22.16
N PRO A 275 -18.52 -16.78 -21.60
CA PRO A 275 -17.26 -17.52 -21.69
C PRO A 275 -17.33 -18.79 -20.82
N ASP A 276 -16.32 -19.65 -20.92
CA ASP A 276 -16.25 -20.83 -20.06
C ASP A 276 -15.83 -20.45 -18.63
N ILE A 277 -15.03 -19.37 -18.50
CA ILE A 277 -14.55 -18.87 -17.23
C ILE A 277 -14.33 -17.34 -17.28
N LEU A 278 -14.60 -16.68 -16.17
CA LEU A 278 -14.28 -15.28 -15.91
C LEU A 278 -13.08 -15.21 -14.96
N TYR A 279 -12.00 -14.58 -15.40
CA TYR A 279 -10.85 -14.26 -14.56
C TYR A 279 -10.83 -12.76 -14.20
N LEU A 280 -10.93 -12.46 -12.92
CA LEU A 280 -10.97 -11.11 -12.35
C LEU A 280 -9.61 -10.80 -11.75
N ALA A 281 -8.85 -9.89 -12.35
CA ALA A 281 -7.46 -9.63 -12.02
C ALA A 281 -7.26 -8.67 -10.81
N ASP A 282 -8.34 -8.22 -10.19
CA ASP A 282 -8.34 -7.28 -9.07
C ASP A 282 -9.59 -7.45 -8.21
N ASP A 283 -9.47 -7.33 -6.88
CA ASP A 283 -10.56 -7.56 -5.93
C ASP A 283 -11.64 -6.46 -5.95
N TYR A 284 -11.30 -5.21 -6.27
CA TYR A 284 -12.29 -4.14 -6.44
C TYR A 284 -13.08 -4.33 -7.75
N VAL A 285 -12.38 -4.73 -8.83
CA VAL A 285 -13.02 -5.13 -10.08
C VAL A 285 -13.95 -6.33 -9.85
N ALA A 286 -13.50 -7.30 -9.05
CA ALA A 286 -14.28 -8.48 -8.74
C ALA A 286 -15.58 -8.15 -8.00
N ARG A 287 -15.58 -7.22 -7.06
CA ARG A 287 -16.81 -6.81 -6.34
C ARG A 287 -17.87 -6.29 -7.31
N GLY A 288 -17.50 -5.39 -8.22
CA GLY A 288 -18.44 -4.88 -9.21
C GLY A 288 -18.92 -5.94 -10.20
N ALA A 289 -18.01 -6.79 -10.70
CA ALA A 289 -18.36 -7.88 -11.61
C ALA A 289 -19.30 -8.91 -10.99
N LEU A 290 -19.02 -9.34 -9.76
CA LEU A 290 -19.85 -10.31 -9.03
C LEU A 290 -21.24 -9.75 -8.72
N THR A 291 -21.34 -8.46 -8.39
CA THR A 291 -22.63 -7.78 -8.23
C THR A 291 -23.43 -7.77 -9.54
N ALA A 292 -22.76 -7.55 -10.68
CA ALA A 292 -23.41 -7.62 -12.00
C ALA A 292 -23.88 -9.03 -12.35
N LEU A 293 -23.13 -10.09 -12.03
CA LEU A 293 -23.54 -11.48 -12.21
C LEU A 293 -24.84 -11.78 -11.46
N LEU A 294 -24.90 -11.40 -10.18
CA LEU A 294 -26.11 -11.56 -9.35
C LEU A 294 -27.30 -10.81 -9.95
N ALA A 295 -27.09 -9.54 -10.37
CA ALA A 295 -28.15 -8.71 -10.94
C ALA A 295 -28.67 -9.27 -12.28
N ARG A 296 -27.85 -10.02 -13.02
CA ARG A 296 -28.21 -10.69 -14.28
C ARG A 296 -28.70 -12.13 -14.11
N GLY A 297 -28.74 -12.65 -12.88
CA GLY A 297 -29.17 -14.01 -12.59
C GLY A 297 -28.23 -15.08 -13.15
N VAL A 298 -26.96 -14.74 -13.41
CA VAL A 298 -25.95 -15.71 -13.87
C VAL A 298 -25.52 -16.57 -12.69
N ARG A 299 -25.73 -17.87 -12.80
CA ARG A 299 -25.39 -18.84 -11.75
C ARG A 299 -23.92 -19.22 -11.85
N VAL A 300 -23.26 -19.22 -10.69
CA VAL A 300 -21.85 -19.60 -10.55
C VAL A 300 -21.80 -20.84 -9.65
N PRO A 301 -21.20 -21.94 -10.08
CA PRO A 301 -20.40 -22.14 -11.31
C PRO A 301 -21.21 -22.65 -12.54
N GLU A 302 -22.53 -22.89 -12.44
CA GLU A 302 -23.32 -23.64 -13.40
C GLU A 302 -23.33 -22.99 -14.79
N ASP A 303 -23.56 -21.68 -14.87
CA ASP A 303 -23.60 -20.92 -16.12
C ASP A 303 -22.24 -20.32 -16.46
N LEU A 304 -21.44 -19.96 -15.44
CA LEU A 304 -20.15 -19.31 -15.60
C LEU A 304 -19.22 -19.62 -14.42
N ARG A 305 -18.06 -20.20 -14.69
CA ARG A 305 -17.00 -20.36 -13.69
C ARG A 305 -16.32 -19.03 -13.42
N VAL A 306 -15.93 -18.77 -12.16
CA VAL A 306 -15.29 -17.51 -11.78
C VAL A 306 -14.01 -17.77 -10.98
N VAL A 307 -12.95 -17.05 -11.35
CA VAL A 307 -11.69 -17.00 -10.60
C VAL A 307 -11.31 -15.54 -10.37
N ALA A 308 -10.96 -15.21 -9.14
CA ALA A 308 -10.54 -13.86 -8.78
C ALA A 308 -9.09 -13.84 -8.30
N PHE A 309 -8.36 -12.79 -8.66
CA PHE A 309 -7.22 -12.37 -7.85
C PHE A 309 -7.75 -11.66 -6.61
N ALA A 310 -7.37 -12.12 -5.44
CA ALA A 310 -7.86 -11.57 -4.19
C ALA A 310 -6.74 -11.42 -3.16
N ASN A 311 -6.81 -10.35 -2.37
CA ASN A 311 -5.91 -10.17 -1.25
C ASN A 311 -6.46 -10.89 -0.01
N LYS A 312 -5.61 -11.65 0.69
CA LYS A 312 -5.95 -12.33 1.93
C LYS A 312 -6.50 -11.33 2.96
N GLY A 313 -7.68 -11.63 3.48
CA GLY A 313 -8.41 -10.74 4.41
C GLY A 313 -9.30 -9.70 3.71
N PHE A 314 -9.34 -9.66 2.36
CA PHE A 314 -10.15 -8.71 1.58
C PHE A 314 -10.88 -9.36 0.40
N SER A 315 -11.04 -10.67 0.39
CA SER A 315 -11.77 -11.37 -0.67
C SER A 315 -13.21 -10.85 -0.79
N PRO A 316 -13.73 -10.68 -2.02
CA PRO A 316 -15.13 -10.32 -2.22
C PRO A 316 -16.06 -11.34 -1.56
N VAL A 317 -17.17 -10.87 -1.00
CA VAL A 317 -18.23 -11.73 -0.48
C VAL A 317 -19.14 -12.12 -1.63
N PHE A 318 -19.40 -13.44 -1.78
CA PHE A 318 -20.24 -13.97 -2.84
C PHE A 318 -21.01 -15.21 -2.30
N PRO A 319 -22.21 -15.58 -2.83
CA PRO A 319 -22.98 -16.72 -2.32
C PRO A 319 -22.25 -18.07 -2.33
N VAL A 320 -21.31 -18.25 -3.25
CA VAL A 320 -20.44 -19.43 -3.29
C VAL A 320 -19.00 -19.02 -2.97
N SER A 321 -18.19 -19.94 -2.43
CA SER A 321 -16.80 -19.67 -2.14
C SER A 321 -16.00 -19.47 -3.44
N LEU A 322 -15.19 -18.40 -3.50
CA LEU A 322 -14.49 -18.02 -4.72
C LEU A 322 -13.17 -18.77 -4.88
N THR A 323 -13.02 -19.44 -6.00
CA THR A 323 -11.71 -19.88 -6.50
C THR A 323 -10.86 -18.65 -6.75
N ARG A 324 -9.62 -18.64 -6.25
CA ARG A 324 -8.82 -17.43 -6.30
C ARG A 324 -7.32 -17.67 -6.37
N ILE A 325 -6.64 -16.72 -6.95
CA ILE A 325 -5.20 -16.52 -6.74
C ILE A 325 -5.07 -15.55 -5.57
N GLU A 326 -4.83 -16.09 -4.38
CA GLU A 326 -4.74 -15.32 -3.15
C GLU A 326 -3.33 -14.76 -2.97
N ASN A 327 -3.22 -13.44 -2.82
CA ASN A 327 -2.00 -12.75 -2.43
C ASN A 327 -2.04 -12.45 -0.92
N ASP A 328 -0.90 -12.61 -0.22
CA ASP A 328 -0.77 -12.24 1.18
C ASP A 328 0.02 -10.93 1.32
N PRO A 329 -0.66 -9.76 1.47
CA PRO A 329 0.02 -8.48 1.56
C PRO A 329 0.81 -8.33 2.87
N PHE A 330 0.43 -9.04 3.94
CA PHE A 330 1.19 -9.05 5.18
C PHE A 330 2.54 -9.76 5.00
N ALA A 331 2.53 -10.95 4.40
CA ALA A 331 3.77 -11.67 4.07
C ALA A 331 4.66 -10.88 3.10
N THR A 332 4.04 -10.18 2.15
CA THR A 332 4.76 -9.26 1.23
C THR A 332 5.43 -8.12 2.01
N GLY A 333 4.75 -7.50 2.96
CA GLY A 333 5.32 -6.45 3.81
C GLY A 333 6.48 -6.94 4.67
N GLN A 334 6.39 -8.16 5.20
CA GLN A 334 7.48 -8.81 5.93
C GLN A 334 8.71 -9.02 5.04
N PHE A 335 8.48 -9.55 3.84
CA PHE A 335 9.55 -9.76 2.87
C PHE A 335 10.24 -8.45 2.50
N ILE A 336 9.48 -7.39 2.19
CA ILE A 336 10.01 -6.06 1.85
C ILE A 336 10.87 -5.51 3.00
N ALA A 337 10.40 -5.60 4.24
CA ALA A 337 11.15 -5.13 5.40
C ALA A 337 12.49 -5.86 5.55
N ASN A 338 12.48 -7.18 5.45
CA ASN A 338 13.68 -8.00 5.54
C ASN A 338 14.65 -7.69 4.39
N TRP A 339 14.11 -7.53 3.18
CA TRP A 339 14.90 -7.19 2.00
C TRP A 339 15.59 -5.84 2.14
N ILE A 340 14.87 -4.80 2.58
CA ILE A 340 15.43 -3.46 2.82
C ILE A 340 16.48 -3.50 3.93
N ALA A 341 16.18 -4.17 5.06
CA ALA A 341 17.12 -4.29 6.17
C ALA A 341 18.42 -4.96 5.73
N SER A 342 18.34 -6.06 4.98
CA SER A 342 19.52 -6.75 4.44
C SER A 342 20.37 -5.84 3.55
N ARG A 343 19.72 -5.03 2.69
CA ARG A 343 20.44 -4.07 1.83
C ARG A 343 21.14 -2.99 2.64
N LEU A 344 20.50 -2.49 3.68
CA LEU A 344 21.07 -1.45 4.56
C LEU A 344 22.19 -1.99 5.46
N GLU A 345 22.12 -3.27 5.84
CA GLU A 345 23.14 -3.94 6.65
C GLU A 345 24.27 -4.57 5.83
N GLY A 346 24.21 -4.43 4.50
CA GLY A 346 25.24 -4.98 3.59
C GLY A 346 25.23 -6.51 3.48
N THR A 347 24.12 -7.15 3.85
CA THR A 347 23.92 -8.59 3.72
C THR A 347 23.16 -8.94 2.44
N THR A 348 23.18 -10.22 2.04
CA THR A 348 22.46 -10.68 0.85
C THR A 348 20.94 -10.63 1.12
N PRO A 349 20.17 -9.87 0.33
CA PRO A 349 18.73 -9.85 0.47
C PRO A 349 18.13 -11.23 0.18
N PRO A 350 17.01 -11.58 0.85
CA PRO A 350 16.30 -12.83 0.56
C PRO A 350 15.77 -12.83 -0.88
N GLU A 351 15.75 -13.99 -1.51
CA GLU A 351 15.11 -14.15 -2.82
C GLU A 351 13.61 -13.88 -2.74
N PRO A 352 13.03 -13.26 -3.77
CA PRO A 352 11.60 -12.99 -3.82
C PRO A 352 10.80 -14.30 -3.82
N THR A 353 10.18 -14.64 -2.71
CA THR A 353 9.23 -15.75 -2.63
C THR A 353 7.84 -15.31 -3.05
N SER A 354 7.12 -16.20 -3.74
CA SER A 354 5.72 -15.92 -4.07
C SER A 354 4.87 -15.90 -2.82
N ALA A 355 4.25 -14.77 -2.54
CA ALA A 355 3.21 -14.69 -1.51
C ALA A 355 1.82 -15.10 -2.05
N ALA A 356 1.72 -15.48 -3.32
CA ALA A 356 0.47 -15.86 -3.97
C ALA A 356 0.27 -17.38 -3.96
N ARG A 357 -0.97 -17.81 -3.71
CA ARG A 357 -1.40 -19.22 -3.73
C ARG A 357 -2.65 -19.36 -4.60
N TYR A 358 -2.73 -20.45 -5.35
CA TYR A 358 -3.97 -20.85 -5.99
C TYR A 358 -4.83 -21.64 -5.00
N ILE A 359 -6.09 -21.24 -4.86
CA ILE A 359 -7.06 -21.87 -3.97
C ILE A 359 -8.31 -22.16 -4.78
N ALA A 360 -8.51 -23.43 -5.11
CA ALA A 360 -9.75 -23.89 -5.75
C ALA A 360 -10.89 -23.91 -4.74
N ALA A 361 -12.08 -23.52 -5.18
CA ALA A 361 -13.30 -23.43 -4.36
C ALA A 361 -14.55 -23.58 -5.25
N ASP A 362 -15.74 -23.36 -4.68
CA ASP A 362 -17.01 -23.72 -5.34
C ASP A 362 -17.29 -22.94 -6.64
N SER A 363 -16.75 -21.73 -6.82
CA SER A 363 -16.96 -20.96 -8.06
C SER A 363 -16.20 -21.53 -9.28
N PHE A 364 -15.23 -22.39 -9.05
CA PHE A 364 -14.55 -23.23 -10.02
C PHE A 364 -13.97 -24.44 -9.28
N PRO A 365 -14.80 -25.48 -9.02
CA PRO A 365 -14.40 -26.62 -8.19
C PRO A 365 -13.29 -27.43 -8.83
N PRO A 366 -12.50 -28.17 -8.05
CA PRO A 366 -11.54 -29.13 -8.56
C PRO A 366 -12.21 -30.18 -9.45
N CYS A 367 -11.50 -30.65 -10.47
CA CYS A 367 -11.96 -31.72 -11.37
C CYS A 367 -11.99 -33.07 -10.67
#